data_e1a44162a46a1e0153c53b4cccfacc46
#
_entry.id   e1a44162a46a1e0153c53b4cccfacc46
#
_cell.length_a   1.000
_cell.length_b   1.000
_cell.length_c   1.000
_cell.angle_alpha   90.00
_cell.angle_beta   90.00
_cell.angle_gamma   90.00
#
_symmetry.space_group_name_H-M   'P 1'
#
loop_
_entity.id
_entity.type
_entity.pdbx_description
1 polymer ?
#
loop_
_entity_poly.entity_id
_entity_poly.type
_entity_poly.pdbx_seq_one_letter_code
_entity_poly.pdbx_strand_id
1 'polypeptide(L)'
;QGLTGLEKVSGGKILFNGQDITKASIRDRSKMGMSHIPEDRHKHGLVLDYSIEQNMVLQRYWQPEFESFGFIKSKAVREYAERLIEQYDVRSGQGPVTITRSMSGGNQQKVIIGRWLLTKPEVLLLDEPTRGIDVGAKYEIYQLILDLAKEGKGVIMVSSEMPELLGICDRILVMSGGVLAGEVDARNTSQEEILTLAAKYV
;
A
#
# COMPACT_ATOMS: atom_id res chain seq x y z
N GLN A 1 9.07 1.40 8.11
CA GLN A 1 10.13 1.85 7.17
C GLN A 1 11.24 0.80 7.03
N GLY A 2 11.74 0.15 8.11
CA GLY A 2 12.72 -0.93 8.05
C GLY A 2 12.27 -2.15 7.21
N LEU A 3 11.00 -2.57 7.34
CA LEU A 3 10.42 -3.66 6.54
C LEU A 3 10.41 -3.35 5.03
N THR A 4 10.22 -2.10 4.65
CA THR A 4 10.18 -1.69 3.25
C THR A 4 11.58 -1.44 2.65
N GLY A 5 12.60 -1.31 3.49
CA GLY A 5 13.97 -0.98 3.09
C GLY A 5 14.21 0.52 2.87
N LEU A 6 13.24 1.37 3.25
CA LEU A 6 13.42 2.83 3.25
C LEU A 6 14.43 3.28 4.29
N GLU A 7 14.53 2.54 5.41
CA GLU A 7 15.52 2.76 6.46
C GLU A 7 16.34 1.49 6.71
N LYS A 8 17.59 1.70 7.10
CA LYS A 8 18.48 0.59 7.45
C LYS A 8 18.05 -0.01 8.78
N VAL A 9 18.03 -1.33 8.82
CA VAL A 9 17.77 -2.09 10.05
C VAL A 9 19.02 -2.07 10.92
N SER A 10 18.89 -1.63 12.17
CA SER A 10 19.99 -1.54 13.15
C SER A 10 20.34 -2.89 13.78
N GLY A 11 19.40 -3.85 13.79
CA GLY A 11 19.61 -5.19 14.37
C GLY A 11 18.48 -6.14 13.99
N GLY A 12 18.66 -7.42 14.28
CA GLY A 12 17.69 -8.45 13.94
C GLY A 12 17.75 -8.91 12.48
N LYS A 13 16.75 -9.70 12.07
CA LYS A 13 16.61 -10.24 10.71
C LYS A 13 15.20 -10.06 10.19
N ILE A 14 15.07 -9.81 8.91
CA ILE A 14 13.80 -9.82 8.17
C ILE A 14 13.85 -11.02 7.24
N LEU A 15 12.93 -11.96 7.45
CA LEU A 15 12.78 -13.13 6.60
C LEU A 15 11.52 -13.00 5.74
N PHE A 16 11.65 -13.24 4.46
CA PHE A 16 10.54 -13.28 3.51
C PHE A 16 10.57 -14.62 2.78
N ASN A 17 9.53 -15.44 2.94
CA ASN A 17 9.49 -16.81 2.43
C ASN A 17 10.76 -17.65 2.76
N GLY A 18 11.27 -17.49 4.00
CA GLY A 18 12.48 -18.16 4.47
C GLY A 18 13.80 -17.53 4.02
N GLN A 19 13.78 -16.56 3.12
CA GLN A 19 14.97 -15.85 2.65
C GLN A 19 15.25 -14.61 3.50
N ASP A 20 16.51 -14.40 3.90
CA ASP A 20 16.94 -13.21 4.61
C ASP A 20 17.01 -12.01 3.64
N ILE A 21 16.12 -11.04 3.84
CA ILE A 21 16.01 -9.81 3.06
C ILE A 21 16.44 -8.57 3.84
N THR A 22 17.08 -8.73 5.00
CA THR A 22 17.43 -7.61 5.90
C THR A 22 18.21 -6.51 5.17
N LYS A 23 19.13 -6.89 4.28
CA LYS A 23 19.96 -5.97 3.50
C LYS A 23 19.51 -5.78 2.05
N ALA A 24 18.40 -6.41 1.65
CA ALA A 24 17.88 -6.31 0.29
C ALA A 24 17.43 -4.87 -0.02
N SER A 25 17.68 -4.42 -1.25
CA SER A 25 17.22 -3.11 -1.71
C SER A 25 15.69 -3.08 -1.83
N ILE A 26 15.09 -1.87 -1.86
CA ILE A 26 13.65 -1.68 -2.10
C ILE A 26 13.22 -2.39 -3.39
N ARG A 27 14.04 -2.28 -4.45
CA ARG A 27 13.76 -2.90 -5.75
C ARG A 27 13.77 -4.43 -5.67
N ASP A 28 14.70 -5.01 -4.92
CA ASP A 28 14.78 -6.46 -4.76
C ASP A 28 13.61 -6.99 -3.94
N ARG A 29 13.21 -6.30 -2.86
CA ARG A 29 12.00 -6.62 -2.09
C ARG A 29 10.74 -6.57 -2.96
N SER A 30 10.62 -5.55 -3.81
CA SER A 30 9.51 -5.46 -4.77
C SER A 30 9.49 -6.61 -5.77
N LYS A 31 10.66 -7.01 -6.30
CA LYS A 31 10.77 -8.18 -7.21
C LYS A 31 10.41 -9.49 -6.53
N MET A 32 10.61 -9.62 -5.23
CA MET A 32 10.22 -10.78 -4.43
C MET A 32 8.72 -10.82 -4.11
N GLY A 33 7.96 -9.79 -4.48
CA GLY A 33 6.52 -9.73 -4.23
C GLY A 33 6.12 -8.92 -3.01
N MET A 34 6.97 -8.03 -2.51
CA MET A 34 6.62 -7.09 -1.44
C MET A 34 6.22 -5.74 -2.03
N SER A 35 5.03 -5.25 -1.70
CA SER A 35 4.54 -3.93 -2.09
C SER A 35 4.33 -3.05 -0.87
N HIS A 36 4.48 -1.74 -1.05
CA HIS A 36 4.35 -0.77 0.04
C HIS A 36 3.56 0.45 -0.40
N ILE A 37 2.48 0.73 0.31
CA ILE A 37 1.69 1.96 0.18
C ILE A 37 2.11 2.90 1.31
N PRO A 38 2.74 4.03 1.00
CA PRO A 38 3.27 4.96 2.00
C PRO A 38 2.17 5.80 2.64
N GLU A 39 2.40 6.28 3.87
CA GLU A 39 1.53 7.19 4.61
C GLU A 39 1.24 8.48 3.84
N ASP A 40 2.29 9.13 3.35
CA ASP A 40 2.15 10.37 2.56
C ASP A 40 2.07 10.05 1.07
N ARG A 41 0.83 10.00 0.56
CA ARG A 41 0.54 9.74 -0.86
C ARG A 41 1.07 10.82 -1.80
N HIS A 42 1.19 12.05 -1.33
CA HIS A 42 1.63 13.18 -2.16
C HIS A 42 3.15 13.27 -2.26
N LYS A 43 3.86 12.85 -1.20
CA LYS A 43 5.32 12.89 -1.15
C LYS A 43 5.95 11.62 -1.74
N HIS A 44 5.34 10.47 -1.47
CA HIS A 44 5.94 9.16 -1.78
C HIS A 44 5.04 8.25 -2.62
N GLY A 45 3.75 8.54 -2.70
CA GLY A 45 2.78 7.70 -3.40
C GLY A 45 2.60 8.06 -4.87
N LEU A 46 2.45 9.33 -5.21
CA LEU A 46 2.13 9.83 -6.55
C LEU A 46 3.04 10.97 -6.98
N VAL A 47 3.24 11.09 -8.28
CA VAL A 47 3.72 12.33 -8.89
C VAL A 47 2.48 13.11 -9.31
N LEU A 48 2.11 14.13 -8.52
CA LEU A 48 0.82 14.83 -8.65
C LEU A 48 0.58 15.48 -10.02
N ASP A 49 1.65 15.97 -10.65
CA ASP A 49 1.58 16.63 -11.95
C ASP A 49 1.59 15.66 -13.14
N TYR A 50 1.72 14.36 -12.86
CA TYR A 50 1.59 13.31 -13.86
C TYR A 50 0.14 12.88 -14.01
N SER A 51 -0.19 12.37 -15.21
CA SER A 51 -1.47 11.70 -15.47
C SER A 51 -1.58 10.36 -14.70
N ILE A 52 -2.79 9.82 -14.64
CA ILE A 52 -3.03 8.48 -14.07
C ILE A 52 -2.12 7.47 -14.78
N GLU A 53 -2.14 7.41 -16.13
CA GLU A 53 -1.36 6.44 -16.90
C GLU A 53 0.15 6.54 -16.63
N GLN A 54 0.69 7.74 -16.47
CA GLN A 54 2.09 7.95 -16.12
C GLN A 54 2.40 7.44 -14.70
N ASN A 55 1.53 7.75 -13.72
CA ASN A 55 1.70 7.26 -12.35
C ASN A 55 1.63 5.73 -12.27
N MET A 56 0.74 5.10 -13.04
CA MET A 56 0.55 3.66 -13.03
C MET A 56 1.77 2.86 -13.47
N VAL A 57 2.52 3.39 -14.44
CA VAL A 57 3.66 2.69 -15.04
C VAL A 57 4.98 2.98 -14.33
N LEU A 58 5.06 3.96 -13.41
CA LEU A 58 6.29 4.41 -12.76
C LEU A 58 7.19 3.29 -12.21
N GLN A 59 6.62 2.20 -11.73
CA GLN A 59 7.39 1.10 -11.15
C GLN A 59 7.73 0.00 -12.15
N ARG A 60 7.15 0.07 -13.36
CA ARG A 60 7.23 -0.97 -14.39
C ARG A 60 7.66 -0.45 -15.76
N TYR A 61 7.89 0.85 -15.92
CA TYR A 61 8.18 1.47 -17.21
C TYR A 61 9.34 0.79 -17.97
N TRP A 62 10.27 0.19 -17.24
CA TRP A 62 11.43 -0.52 -17.77
C TRP A 62 11.13 -1.95 -18.27
N GLN A 63 9.92 -2.45 -18.08
CA GLN A 63 9.54 -3.79 -18.53
C GLN A 63 9.30 -3.78 -20.05
N PRO A 64 9.62 -4.89 -20.74
CA PRO A 64 9.43 -5.00 -22.19
C PRO A 64 8.01 -4.74 -22.68
N GLU A 65 7.00 -4.88 -21.81
CA GLU A 65 5.62 -4.52 -22.06
C GLU A 65 5.46 -3.02 -22.36
N PHE A 66 6.16 -2.16 -21.61
CA PHE A 66 6.01 -0.71 -21.63
C PHE A 66 7.15 0.03 -22.33
N GLU A 67 8.29 -0.63 -22.55
CA GLU A 67 9.47 -0.03 -23.15
C GLU A 67 9.97 -0.86 -24.33
N SER A 68 10.55 -0.20 -25.33
CA SER A 68 11.30 -0.82 -26.41
C SER A 68 12.35 0.15 -26.92
N PHE A 69 13.63 -0.29 -26.93
CA PHE A 69 14.77 0.51 -27.39
C PHE A 69 14.91 1.90 -26.73
N GLY A 70 14.54 2.01 -25.44
CA GLY A 70 14.58 3.27 -24.70
C GLY A 70 13.33 4.15 -24.86
N PHE A 71 12.33 3.72 -25.62
CA PHE A 71 11.11 4.47 -25.85
C PHE A 71 9.91 3.84 -25.13
N ILE A 72 9.11 4.68 -24.48
CA ILE A 72 7.87 4.24 -23.84
C ILE A 72 6.79 3.96 -24.88
N LYS A 73 6.16 2.80 -24.78
CA LYS A 73 5.03 2.38 -25.61
C LYS A 73 3.74 3.01 -25.10
N SER A 74 3.44 4.23 -25.50
CA SER A 74 2.30 5.02 -24.99
C SER A 74 0.96 4.28 -25.10
N LYS A 75 0.74 3.50 -26.15
CA LYS A 75 -0.48 2.70 -26.33
C LYS A 75 -0.61 1.63 -25.24
N ALA A 76 0.46 0.87 -24.97
CA ALA A 76 0.46 -0.17 -23.93
C ALA A 76 0.25 0.44 -22.54
N VAL A 77 0.87 1.58 -22.26
CA VAL A 77 0.68 2.34 -21.00
C VAL A 77 -0.77 2.78 -20.85
N ARG A 78 -1.40 3.27 -21.91
CA ARG A 78 -2.79 3.71 -21.96
C ARG A 78 -3.74 2.55 -21.66
N GLU A 79 -3.61 1.45 -22.38
CA GLU A 79 -4.44 0.26 -22.22
C GLU A 79 -4.29 -0.36 -20.82
N TYR A 80 -3.08 -0.31 -20.26
CA TYR A 80 -2.82 -0.73 -18.89
C TYR A 80 -3.56 0.13 -17.86
N ALA A 81 -3.51 1.45 -18.03
CA ALA A 81 -4.20 2.38 -17.14
C ALA A 81 -5.74 2.28 -17.25
N GLU A 82 -6.28 2.08 -18.45
CA GLU A 82 -7.72 1.88 -18.68
C GLU A 82 -8.24 0.66 -17.93
N ARG A 83 -7.55 -0.48 -18.04
CA ARG A 83 -7.91 -1.69 -17.29
C ARG A 83 -7.93 -1.46 -15.77
N LEU A 84 -6.98 -0.68 -15.27
CA LEU A 84 -6.86 -0.40 -13.84
C LEU A 84 -7.94 0.56 -13.35
N ILE A 85 -8.26 1.58 -14.15
CA ILE A 85 -9.37 2.51 -13.89
C ILE A 85 -10.69 1.75 -13.77
N GLU A 86 -10.93 0.83 -14.68
CA GLU A 86 -12.13 -0.02 -14.68
C GLU A 86 -12.15 -0.98 -13.48
N GLN A 87 -11.04 -1.72 -13.26
CA GLN A 87 -10.96 -2.75 -12.23
C GLN A 87 -11.14 -2.19 -10.81
N TYR A 88 -10.64 -0.98 -10.54
CA TYR A 88 -10.68 -0.38 -9.20
C TYR A 88 -11.68 0.78 -9.09
N ASP A 89 -12.56 0.93 -10.05
CA ASP A 89 -13.55 2.03 -10.11
C ASP A 89 -12.90 3.39 -9.78
N VAL A 90 -11.82 3.72 -10.50
CA VAL A 90 -11.14 5.01 -10.34
C VAL A 90 -11.92 6.08 -11.09
N ARG A 91 -12.57 6.98 -10.35
CA ARG A 91 -13.32 8.08 -10.97
C ARG A 91 -12.38 9.20 -11.40
N SER A 92 -12.40 9.49 -12.68
CA SER A 92 -11.53 10.48 -13.31
C SER A 92 -12.27 11.25 -14.41
N GLY A 93 -11.99 12.56 -14.54
CA GLY A 93 -12.71 13.41 -15.49
C GLY A 93 -12.37 13.14 -16.96
N GLN A 94 -11.15 12.66 -17.24
CA GLN A 94 -10.62 12.46 -18.59
C GLN A 94 -10.00 11.07 -18.80
N GLY A 95 -10.39 10.09 -17.96
CA GLY A 95 -9.79 8.76 -17.99
C GLY A 95 -8.29 8.76 -17.70
N PRO A 96 -7.49 7.94 -18.40
CA PRO A 96 -6.06 7.77 -18.14
C PRO A 96 -5.22 9.04 -18.18
N VAL A 97 -5.62 10.04 -18.94
CA VAL A 97 -4.88 11.33 -19.07
C VAL A 97 -5.19 12.34 -17.99
N THR A 98 -6.12 12.02 -17.07
CA THR A 98 -6.45 12.91 -15.96
C THR A 98 -5.20 13.15 -15.10
N ILE A 99 -4.89 14.42 -14.85
CA ILE A 99 -3.78 14.81 -13.95
C ILE A 99 -4.17 14.45 -12.51
N THR A 100 -3.32 13.69 -11.83
CA THR A 100 -3.65 13.12 -10.51
C THR A 100 -3.89 14.17 -9.44
N ARG A 101 -3.30 15.37 -9.55
CA ARG A 101 -3.55 16.50 -8.65
C ARG A 101 -5.03 16.94 -8.62
N SER A 102 -5.76 16.79 -9.73
CA SER A 102 -7.17 17.20 -9.84
C SER A 102 -8.16 16.19 -9.27
N MET A 103 -7.69 15.02 -8.83
CA MET A 103 -8.53 13.95 -8.32
C MET A 103 -8.81 14.08 -6.83
N SER A 104 -9.94 13.53 -6.36
CA SER A 104 -10.20 13.39 -4.93
C SER A 104 -9.19 12.46 -4.24
N GLY A 105 -8.98 12.64 -2.93
CA GLY A 105 -8.05 11.83 -2.15
C GLY A 105 -8.35 10.33 -2.23
N GLY A 106 -9.62 9.93 -2.22
CA GLY A 106 -10.04 8.54 -2.36
C GLY A 106 -9.66 7.96 -3.73
N ASN A 107 -9.86 8.70 -4.82
CA ASN A 107 -9.45 8.24 -6.15
C ASN A 107 -7.93 8.22 -6.32
N GLN A 108 -7.20 9.18 -5.75
CA GLN A 108 -5.74 9.13 -5.69
C GLN A 108 -5.25 7.86 -4.97
N GLN A 109 -5.89 7.50 -3.86
CA GLN A 109 -5.55 6.30 -3.10
C GLN A 109 -5.84 5.02 -3.89
N LYS A 110 -6.98 4.96 -4.59
CA LYS A 110 -7.29 3.84 -5.51
C LYS A 110 -6.23 3.69 -6.62
N VAL A 111 -5.73 4.80 -7.17
CA VAL A 111 -4.62 4.77 -8.15
C VAL A 111 -3.37 4.15 -7.53
N ILE A 112 -3.00 4.53 -6.31
CA ILE A 112 -1.83 3.97 -5.62
C ILE A 112 -2.02 2.48 -5.36
N ILE A 113 -3.14 2.10 -4.75
CA ILE A 113 -3.46 0.70 -4.43
C ILE A 113 -3.45 -0.13 -5.72
N GLY A 114 -4.22 0.29 -6.74
CA GLY A 114 -4.29 -0.41 -8.01
C GLY A 114 -2.94 -0.61 -8.67
N ARG A 115 -2.07 0.42 -8.67
CA ARG A 115 -0.70 0.32 -9.18
C ARG A 115 0.10 -0.79 -8.49
N TRP A 116 -0.01 -0.90 -7.17
CA TRP A 116 0.69 -1.92 -6.39
C TRP A 116 0.07 -3.31 -6.55
N LEU A 117 -1.26 -3.41 -6.63
CA LEU A 117 -1.95 -4.69 -6.80
C LEU A 117 -1.66 -5.36 -8.15
N LEU A 118 -1.47 -4.56 -9.19
CA LEU A 118 -1.09 -5.08 -10.50
C LEU A 118 0.30 -5.71 -10.53
N THR A 119 1.15 -5.46 -9.53
CA THR A 119 2.40 -6.20 -9.36
C THR A 119 2.18 -7.62 -8.81
N LYS A 120 0.94 -7.96 -8.45
CA LYS A 120 0.55 -9.23 -7.82
C LYS A 120 1.41 -9.55 -6.59
N PRO A 121 1.43 -8.68 -5.58
CA PRO A 121 2.30 -8.88 -4.42
C PRO A 121 1.89 -10.12 -3.63
N GLU A 122 2.87 -10.75 -2.99
CA GLU A 122 2.64 -11.77 -1.97
C GLU A 122 2.35 -11.12 -0.61
N VAL A 123 2.97 -9.98 -0.34
CA VAL A 123 2.76 -9.18 0.88
C VAL A 123 2.58 -7.71 0.53
N LEU A 124 1.53 -7.12 1.08
CA LEU A 124 1.21 -5.70 0.97
C LEU A 124 1.39 -5.01 2.33
N LEU A 125 2.26 -4.00 2.35
CA LEU A 125 2.46 -3.12 3.50
C LEU A 125 1.65 -1.84 3.27
N LEU A 126 0.74 -1.53 4.17
CA LEU A 126 -0.14 -0.36 4.12
C LEU A 126 0.20 0.55 5.30
N ASP A 127 0.60 1.78 5.01
CA ASP A 127 0.92 2.77 6.03
C ASP A 127 -0.14 3.89 5.98
N GLU A 128 -1.03 3.95 6.99
CA GLU A 128 -2.17 4.87 7.08
C GLU A 128 -3.01 4.94 5.78
N PRO A 129 -3.50 3.79 5.24
CA PRO A 129 -4.04 3.70 3.88
C PRO A 129 -5.31 4.53 3.66
N THR A 130 -6.01 4.92 4.71
CA THR A 130 -7.27 5.66 4.63
C THR A 130 -7.20 7.07 5.22
N ARG A 131 -6.01 7.53 5.60
CA ARG A 131 -5.83 8.85 6.19
C ARG A 131 -6.24 9.97 5.25
N GLY A 132 -7.12 10.85 5.73
CA GLY A 132 -7.63 12.00 4.96
C GLY A 132 -8.52 11.61 3.78
N ILE A 133 -9.21 10.48 3.88
CA ILE A 133 -10.17 9.97 2.90
C ILE A 133 -11.57 9.99 3.49
N ASP A 134 -12.57 10.27 2.65
CA ASP A 134 -13.97 10.25 3.06
C ASP A 134 -14.46 8.83 3.40
N VAL A 135 -15.54 8.74 4.19
CA VAL A 135 -16.04 7.47 4.73
C VAL A 135 -16.44 6.48 3.64
N GLY A 136 -17.02 6.97 2.53
CA GLY A 136 -17.43 6.09 1.43
C GLY A 136 -16.23 5.44 0.75
N ALA A 137 -15.21 6.23 0.45
CA ALA A 137 -13.98 5.73 -0.16
C ALA A 137 -13.15 4.84 0.79
N LYS A 138 -13.19 5.08 2.11
CA LYS A 138 -12.59 4.17 3.10
C LYS A 138 -13.16 2.76 2.99
N TYR A 139 -14.50 2.64 2.92
CA TYR A 139 -15.17 1.35 2.81
C TYR A 139 -14.70 0.58 1.56
N GLU A 140 -14.59 1.25 0.41
CA GLU A 140 -14.10 0.63 -0.83
C GLU A 140 -12.66 0.12 -0.67
N ILE A 141 -11.80 0.89 0.02
CA ILE A 141 -10.42 0.47 0.31
C ILE A 141 -10.38 -0.75 1.23
N TYR A 142 -11.24 -0.81 2.26
CA TYR A 142 -11.33 -1.97 3.14
C TYR A 142 -11.75 -3.23 2.38
N GLN A 143 -12.71 -3.12 1.45
CA GLN A 143 -13.09 -4.27 0.61
C GLN A 143 -11.90 -4.78 -0.22
N LEU A 144 -11.13 -3.88 -0.84
CA LEU A 144 -9.93 -4.26 -1.59
C LEU A 144 -8.90 -4.99 -0.71
N ILE A 145 -8.67 -4.52 0.53
CA ILE A 145 -7.76 -5.14 1.50
C ILE A 145 -8.25 -6.54 1.88
N LEU A 146 -9.55 -6.67 2.19
CA LEU A 146 -10.15 -7.94 2.58
C LEU A 146 -10.15 -8.97 1.43
N ASP A 147 -10.36 -8.52 0.20
CA ASP A 147 -10.34 -9.41 -0.95
C ASP A 147 -8.93 -9.94 -1.23
N LEU A 148 -7.89 -9.13 -1.04
CA LEU A 148 -6.50 -9.59 -1.08
C LEU A 148 -6.20 -10.65 -0.01
N ALA A 149 -6.66 -10.43 1.22
CA ALA A 149 -6.48 -11.39 2.29
C ALA A 149 -7.19 -12.72 1.98
N LYS A 150 -8.41 -12.68 1.38
CA LYS A 150 -9.12 -13.88 0.89
C LYS A 150 -8.38 -14.61 -0.22
N GLU A 151 -7.64 -13.88 -1.05
CA GLU A 151 -6.76 -14.47 -2.08
C GLU A 151 -5.49 -15.10 -1.49
N GLY A 152 -5.32 -15.10 -0.16
CA GLY A 152 -4.17 -15.66 0.53
C GLY A 152 -2.94 -14.75 0.56
N LYS A 153 -3.09 -13.46 0.27
CA LYS A 153 -2.00 -12.48 0.37
C LYS A 153 -1.78 -12.06 1.82
N GLY A 154 -0.52 -11.85 2.19
CA GLY A 154 -0.19 -11.25 3.47
C GLY A 154 -0.46 -9.74 3.43
N VAL A 155 -1.18 -9.23 4.44
CA VAL A 155 -1.41 -7.79 4.58
C VAL A 155 -0.89 -7.32 5.93
N ILE A 156 -0.03 -6.33 5.95
CA ILE A 156 0.44 -5.65 7.15
C ILE A 156 -0.03 -4.19 7.05
N MET A 157 -0.91 -3.80 7.97
CA MET A 157 -1.45 -2.45 8.00
C MET A 157 -0.98 -1.72 9.25
N VAL A 158 -0.50 -0.50 9.07
CA VAL A 158 -0.25 0.47 10.14
C VAL A 158 -1.38 1.49 10.08
N SER A 159 -2.08 1.67 11.18
CA SER A 159 -3.14 2.67 11.30
C SER A 159 -3.19 3.24 12.71
N SER A 160 -3.48 4.53 12.80
CA SER A 160 -3.81 5.22 14.05
C SER A 160 -5.31 5.16 14.39
N GLU A 161 -6.14 4.68 13.46
CA GLU A 161 -7.59 4.56 13.64
C GLU A 161 -7.96 3.17 14.20
N MET A 162 -8.20 3.06 15.50
CA MET A 162 -8.54 1.78 16.15
C MET A 162 -9.77 1.06 15.57
N PRO A 163 -10.89 1.76 15.21
CA PRO A 163 -12.03 1.09 14.60
C PRO A 163 -11.67 0.37 13.30
N GLU A 164 -10.70 0.90 12.55
CA GLU A 164 -10.17 0.32 11.33
C GLU A 164 -9.46 -1.01 11.63
N LEU A 165 -8.53 -1.00 12.60
CA LEU A 165 -7.78 -2.19 13.00
C LEU A 165 -8.70 -3.29 13.53
N LEU A 166 -9.65 -2.94 14.40
CA LEU A 166 -10.62 -3.88 14.96
C LEU A 166 -11.58 -4.44 13.90
N GLY A 167 -11.88 -3.66 12.84
CA GLY A 167 -12.84 -4.04 11.82
C GLY A 167 -12.28 -4.96 10.74
N ILE A 168 -10.99 -4.90 10.42
CA ILE A 168 -10.44 -5.58 9.25
C ILE A 168 -9.20 -6.44 9.51
N CYS A 169 -8.57 -6.34 10.70
CA CYS A 169 -7.40 -7.15 11.03
C CYS A 169 -7.78 -8.44 11.78
N ASP A 170 -6.95 -9.46 11.65
CA ASP A 170 -7.04 -10.68 12.46
C ASP A 170 -6.23 -10.53 13.75
N ARG A 171 -5.03 -9.93 13.66
CA ARG A 171 -4.09 -9.69 14.77
C ARG A 171 -3.66 -8.24 14.80
N ILE A 172 -3.48 -7.70 15.98
CA ILE A 172 -2.99 -6.33 16.19
C ILE A 172 -1.73 -6.37 17.04
N LEU A 173 -0.64 -5.85 16.49
CA LEU A 173 0.63 -5.63 17.19
C LEU A 173 0.64 -4.20 17.71
N VAL A 174 0.67 -4.02 19.02
CA VAL A 174 0.62 -2.70 19.65
C VAL A 174 2.03 -2.22 19.94
N MET A 175 2.39 -1.07 19.37
CA MET A 175 3.68 -0.41 19.62
C MET A 175 3.52 0.70 20.67
N SER A 176 4.48 0.83 21.57
CA SER A 176 4.55 1.89 22.57
C SER A 176 6.01 2.32 22.76
N GLY A 177 6.30 3.61 22.62
CA GLY A 177 7.67 4.13 22.79
C GLY A 177 8.72 3.46 21.89
N GLY A 178 8.34 2.96 20.71
CA GLY A 178 9.24 2.23 19.80
C GLY A 178 9.44 0.75 20.15
N VAL A 179 8.75 0.24 21.18
CA VAL A 179 8.82 -1.15 21.66
C VAL A 179 7.51 -1.87 21.34
N LEU A 180 7.57 -3.16 21.01
CA LEU A 180 6.37 -4.00 20.91
C LEU A 180 5.81 -4.24 22.32
N ALA A 181 4.70 -3.57 22.63
CA ALA A 181 4.06 -3.61 23.96
C ALA A 181 3.16 -4.84 24.15
N GLY A 182 2.63 -5.38 23.08
CA GLY A 182 1.79 -6.58 23.10
C GLY A 182 1.24 -6.96 21.73
N GLU A 183 0.62 -8.13 21.67
CA GLU A 183 -0.12 -8.66 20.53
C GLU A 183 -1.50 -9.09 21.02
N VAL A 184 -2.56 -8.74 20.28
CA VAL A 184 -3.94 -9.10 20.60
C VAL A 184 -4.65 -9.65 19.36
N ASP A 185 -5.62 -10.53 19.59
CA ASP A 185 -6.57 -10.99 18.58
C ASP A 185 -7.64 -9.91 18.39
N ALA A 186 -7.80 -9.39 17.19
CA ALA A 186 -8.73 -8.29 16.90
C ALA A 186 -10.19 -8.63 17.21
N ARG A 187 -10.58 -9.91 17.17
CA ARG A 187 -11.95 -10.38 17.47
C ARG A 187 -12.23 -10.48 18.96
N ASN A 188 -11.20 -10.58 19.81
CA ASN A 188 -11.30 -10.86 21.24
C ASN A 188 -10.71 -9.75 22.11
N THR A 189 -10.47 -8.57 21.56
CA THR A 189 -9.90 -7.41 22.26
C THR A 189 -10.85 -6.22 22.26
N SER A 190 -10.51 -5.19 23.04
CA SER A 190 -11.22 -3.92 23.11
C SER A 190 -10.32 -2.73 22.82
N GLN A 191 -10.91 -1.58 22.50
CA GLN A 191 -10.15 -0.33 22.36
C GLN A 191 -9.37 0.03 23.65
N GLU A 192 -9.97 -0.23 24.83
CA GLU A 192 -9.35 0.04 26.13
C GLU A 192 -8.10 -0.81 26.35
N GLU A 193 -8.13 -2.09 25.99
CA GLU A 193 -6.98 -2.98 26.07
C GLU A 193 -5.84 -2.52 25.16
N ILE A 194 -6.15 -2.17 23.92
CA ILE A 194 -5.17 -1.66 22.96
C ILE A 194 -4.56 -0.35 23.48
N LEU A 195 -5.38 0.59 23.99
CA LEU A 195 -4.90 1.85 24.58
C LEU A 195 -4.01 1.61 25.79
N THR A 196 -4.37 0.66 26.65
CA THR A 196 -3.56 0.30 27.82
C THR A 196 -2.18 -0.20 27.40
N LEU A 197 -2.10 -1.04 26.37
CA LEU A 197 -0.85 -1.50 25.81
C LEU A 197 -0.06 -0.35 25.17
N ALA A 198 -0.73 0.53 24.41
CA ALA A 198 -0.10 1.65 23.74
C ALA A 198 0.50 2.69 24.70
N ALA A 199 -0.06 2.82 25.92
CA ALA A 199 0.42 3.72 26.94
C ALA A 199 1.53 3.12 27.86
N LYS A 200 1.89 1.85 27.66
CA LYS A 200 2.74 1.09 28.60
C LYS A 200 4.16 1.62 28.75
N TYR A 201 4.72 2.22 27.72
CA TYR A 201 6.11 2.68 27.65
C TYR A 201 6.23 4.16 27.22
N VAL A 202 5.18 4.93 27.41
CA VAL A 202 5.16 6.38 27.16
C VAL A 202 5.48 7.16 28.44
#